data_b32f7c0967d27f7dfec3495e43fb555d
#
_entry.id   b32f7c0967d27f7dfec3495e43fb555d
#
_cell.length_a   1.000
_cell.length_b   1.000
_cell.length_c   1.000
_cell.angle_alpha   90.00
_cell.angle_beta   90.00
_cell.angle_gamma   90.00
#
_symmetry.space_group_name_H-M   'P 1'
#
loop_
_entity.id
_entity.type
_entity.pdbx_description
1 polymer ?
#
loop_
_entity_poly.entity_id
_entity_poly.type
_entity_poly.pdbx_seq_one_letter_code
_entity_poly.pdbx_strand_id
1 'polypeptide(L)'
;MSYLVLARKYRPQTFDEVIKQNHVTQTLTNAVKSSRVAHAILFTGPRGTGKTTVARILAKAMNCKDGPTPVPCNTCRSCREITSGNAVDVFEIDGASNNGVEQIRSLRENINYMPANSPNKIYIIDEVHMLSISAFNALLKTLEEPPSHVMFIFATTEPHKIPITILSRCQRHDFKLIDIESISNHMKDICSKEHIDMTEESLMLIAREAGGSIRDALSLLDQIMACSEGTINYKNVLDILGVADRKIIFDISNAILRKDIPEVLNVVDEIYDRGYEMKKFYADIIEHFRNLLVVKMGKKISKLINLPSHEIELMQDQVKDISEAYLNQIFDLLFKEEASIRLSAQPKLALEIALIRLSQIKPALPIDLLIEKLDDLKKDVSEIHADNEVSEYDDTINNDGEDLKGVSEKPNYSYGLNEDSSPPSCDTDDHLEITWEKILDILSKKHPSLAANLANCSLKKLAEQNIEIEVHGNDYNINMLKRDKNVAIIKKICSKFFGEKMNLTIKAKNEPKTDGNQNNDLKQKALSHPLVTDTIEIFNGKVVDVKIM
;
A
#
# COMPACT_ATOMS: atom_id res chain seq x y z
N MET A 1 -32.99 -23.25 16.48
CA MET A 1 -32.66 -22.74 15.14
C MET A 1 -31.24 -22.22 15.18
N SER A 2 -30.38 -22.57 14.21
CA SER A 2 -29.05 -22.00 14.15
C SER A 2 -29.15 -20.51 13.80
N TYR A 3 -28.48 -19.64 14.54
CA TYR A 3 -28.39 -18.23 14.24
C TYR A 3 -27.80 -17.99 12.85
N LEU A 4 -28.44 -17.14 12.05
CA LEU A 4 -27.99 -16.81 10.72
C LEU A 4 -27.47 -15.37 10.71
N VAL A 5 -26.17 -15.19 10.43
CA VAL A 5 -25.50 -13.88 10.35
C VAL A 5 -26.22 -12.94 9.41
N LEU A 6 -26.40 -11.66 9.78
CA LEU A 6 -27.15 -10.64 9.03
C LEU A 6 -26.70 -10.54 7.56
N ALA A 7 -25.40 -10.56 7.30
CA ALA A 7 -24.84 -10.55 5.95
C ALA A 7 -25.31 -11.71 5.06
N ARG A 8 -25.74 -12.84 5.65
CA ARG A 8 -26.31 -13.97 4.92
C ARG A 8 -27.84 -13.90 4.89
N LYS A 9 -28.48 -13.50 5.99
CA LYS A 9 -29.96 -13.38 6.10
C LYS A 9 -30.52 -12.33 5.14
N TYR A 10 -29.86 -11.17 5.03
CA TYR A 10 -30.28 -10.05 4.18
C TYR A 10 -29.54 -9.98 2.84
N ARG A 11 -28.99 -11.10 2.36
CA ARG A 11 -28.36 -11.15 1.05
C ARG A 11 -29.41 -10.91 -0.05
N PRO A 12 -29.23 -9.91 -0.94
CA PRO A 12 -30.13 -9.64 -2.05
C PRO A 12 -30.48 -10.88 -2.87
N GLN A 13 -31.76 -11.05 -3.20
CA GLN A 13 -32.29 -12.17 -3.94
C GLN A 13 -32.66 -11.78 -5.37
N THR A 14 -32.83 -10.50 -5.67
CA THR A 14 -33.16 -9.93 -6.98
C THR A 14 -32.20 -8.80 -7.34
N PHE A 15 -32.15 -8.41 -8.61
CA PHE A 15 -31.29 -7.30 -9.06
C PHE A 15 -31.70 -5.95 -8.45
N ASP A 16 -32.99 -5.74 -8.18
CA ASP A 16 -33.53 -4.50 -7.62
C ASP A 16 -33.17 -4.30 -6.14
N GLU A 17 -32.89 -5.39 -5.42
CA GLU A 17 -32.44 -5.33 -4.03
C GLU A 17 -30.95 -4.98 -3.89
N VAL A 18 -30.19 -4.99 -4.99
CA VAL A 18 -28.74 -4.69 -4.96
C VAL A 18 -28.51 -3.20 -4.82
N ILE A 19 -27.77 -2.81 -3.78
CA ILE A 19 -27.58 -1.42 -3.41
C ILE A 19 -26.55 -0.74 -4.31
N LYS A 20 -26.90 0.42 -4.92
CA LYS A 20 -26.02 1.35 -5.64
C LYS A 20 -25.18 0.78 -6.80
N GLN A 21 -25.47 -0.43 -7.28
CA GLN A 21 -24.80 -1.03 -8.43
C GLN A 21 -25.67 -0.97 -9.71
N ASN A 22 -26.51 0.06 -9.85
CA ASN A 22 -27.52 0.18 -10.91
C ASN A 22 -26.94 0.03 -12.32
N HIS A 23 -25.72 0.51 -12.57
CA HIS A 23 -25.05 0.38 -13.86
C HIS A 23 -24.75 -1.08 -14.24
N VAL A 24 -24.50 -1.96 -13.25
CA VAL A 24 -24.29 -3.40 -13.47
C VAL A 24 -25.64 -4.11 -13.55
N THR A 25 -26.52 -3.90 -12.56
CA THR A 25 -27.81 -4.62 -12.48
C THR A 25 -28.72 -4.29 -13.67
N GLN A 26 -28.77 -3.05 -14.13
CA GLN A 26 -29.54 -2.64 -15.30
C GLN A 26 -28.99 -3.26 -16.59
N THR A 27 -27.66 -3.29 -16.76
CA THR A 27 -27.03 -3.92 -17.91
C THR A 27 -27.35 -5.42 -17.97
N LEU A 28 -27.23 -6.13 -16.84
CA LEU A 28 -27.55 -7.55 -16.75
C LEU A 28 -29.05 -7.80 -16.96
N THR A 29 -29.92 -6.99 -16.37
CA THR A 29 -31.37 -7.04 -16.57
C THR A 29 -31.73 -6.94 -18.06
N ASN A 30 -31.12 -5.97 -18.76
CA ASN A 30 -31.35 -5.79 -20.20
C ASN A 30 -30.79 -6.96 -21.02
N ALA A 31 -29.61 -7.49 -20.67
CA ALA A 31 -29.03 -8.65 -21.32
C ALA A 31 -29.91 -9.90 -21.17
N VAL A 32 -30.46 -10.13 -19.97
CA VAL A 32 -31.38 -11.24 -19.71
C VAL A 32 -32.69 -11.07 -20.50
N LYS A 33 -33.29 -9.86 -20.48
CA LYS A 33 -34.53 -9.55 -21.23
C LYS A 33 -34.37 -9.77 -22.74
N SER A 34 -33.21 -9.42 -23.27
CA SER A 34 -32.92 -9.56 -24.72
C SER A 34 -32.34 -10.92 -25.10
N SER A 35 -32.21 -11.86 -24.15
CA SER A 35 -31.57 -13.18 -24.34
C SER A 35 -30.14 -13.06 -24.93
N ARG A 36 -29.41 -12.00 -24.58
CA ARG A 36 -28.04 -11.71 -25.04
C ARG A 36 -27.03 -11.66 -23.87
N VAL A 37 -27.09 -12.69 -23.02
CA VAL A 37 -26.15 -12.82 -21.91
C VAL A 37 -24.87 -13.45 -22.42
N ALA A 38 -23.72 -12.84 -22.11
CA ALA A 38 -22.42 -13.35 -22.52
C ALA A 38 -22.13 -14.70 -21.83
N HIS A 39 -21.48 -15.63 -22.54
CA HIS A 39 -21.07 -16.93 -22.00
C HIS A 39 -20.01 -16.82 -20.89
N ALA A 40 -19.24 -15.73 -20.85
CA ALA A 40 -18.25 -15.43 -19.81
C ALA A 40 -18.39 -13.99 -19.33
N ILE A 41 -18.61 -13.83 -18.03
CA ILE A 41 -18.79 -12.54 -17.37
C ILE A 41 -17.73 -12.41 -16.27
N LEU A 42 -17.13 -11.23 -16.14
CA LEU A 42 -16.17 -10.92 -15.10
C LEU A 42 -16.66 -9.75 -14.25
N PHE A 43 -16.92 -10.02 -12.98
CA PHE A 43 -17.23 -9.01 -11.98
C PHE A 43 -15.95 -8.57 -11.27
N THR A 44 -15.62 -7.27 -11.35
CA THR A 44 -14.43 -6.69 -10.73
C THR A 44 -14.84 -5.63 -9.72
N GLY A 45 -14.01 -5.40 -8.70
CA GLY A 45 -14.25 -4.34 -7.73
C GLY A 45 -13.94 -4.74 -6.28
N PRO A 46 -14.03 -3.80 -5.34
CA PRO A 46 -13.67 -4.01 -3.93
C PRO A 46 -14.45 -5.15 -3.28
N ARG A 47 -13.87 -5.68 -2.20
CA ARG A 47 -14.52 -6.74 -1.41
C ARG A 47 -15.85 -6.25 -0.82
N GLY A 48 -16.84 -7.15 -0.68
CA GLY A 48 -18.09 -6.87 0.01
C GLY A 48 -19.08 -5.98 -0.73
N THR A 49 -18.83 -5.64 -2.01
CA THR A 49 -19.71 -4.78 -2.85
C THR A 49 -20.83 -5.55 -3.58
N GLY A 50 -20.93 -6.88 -3.39
CA GLY A 50 -22.03 -7.69 -3.93
C GLY A 50 -21.71 -8.51 -5.17
N LYS A 51 -20.44 -8.66 -5.59
CA LYS A 51 -20.03 -9.42 -6.80
C LYS A 51 -20.60 -10.83 -6.83
N THR A 52 -20.32 -11.65 -5.82
CA THR A 52 -20.80 -13.03 -5.70
C THR A 52 -22.33 -13.09 -5.54
N THR A 53 -22.93 -12.09 -4.90
CA THR A 53 -24.40 -11.98 -4.78
C THR A 53 -25.04 -11.79 -6.14
N VAL A 54 -24.55 -10.85 -6.95
CA VAL A 54 -25.05 -10.61 -8.31
C VAL A 54 -24.79 -11.81 -9.20
N ALA A 55 -23.66 -12.53 -9.04
CA ALA A 55 -23.39 -13.79 -9.73
C ALA A 55 -24.47 -14.83 -9.45
N ARG A 56 -24.88 -15.01 -8.20
CA ARG A 56 -25.95 -15.93 -7.82
C ARG A 56 -27.32 -15.48 -8.33
N ILE A 57 -27.61 -14.16 -8.31
CA ILE A 57 -28.87 -13.62 -8.88
C ILE A 57 -28.93 -13.90 -10.38
N LEU A 58 -27.82 -13.69 -11.11
CA LEU A 58 -27.73 -13.97 -12.52
C LEU A 58 -27.90 -15.47 -12.79
N ALA A 59 -27.28 -16.34 -12.01
CA ALA A 59 -27.45 -17.78 -12.11
C ALA A 59 -28.92 -18.19 -11.88
N LYS A 60 -29.61 -17.58 -10.92
CA LYS A 60 -31.07 -17.78 -10.73
C LYS A 60 -31.89 -17.26 -11.90
N ALA A 61 -31.54 -16.08 -12.44
CA ALA A 61 -32.22 -15.48 -13.58
C ALA A 61 -32.18 -16.39 -14.83
N MET A 62 -31.01 -17.04 -15.04
CA MET A 62 -30.81 -17.96 -16.19
C MET A 62 -31.44 -19.35 -15.99
N ASN A 63 -31.47 -19.84 -14.74
CA ASN A 63 -31.91 -21.21 -14.41
C ASN A 63 -33.25 -21.28 -13.68
N CYS A 64 -33.98 -20.16 -13.57
CA CYS A 64 -35.33 -20.15 -13.02
C CYS A 64 -36.28 -20.98 -13.88
N LYS A 65 -37.29 -21.60 -13.28
CA LYS A 65 -38.35 -22.33 -14.02
C LYS A 65 -39.06 -21.43 -15.05
N ASP A 66 -39.23 -20.15 -14.70
CA ASP A 66 -39.85 -19.14 -15.55
C ASP A 66 -38.81 -18.34 -16.37
N GLY A 67 -37.57 -18.87 -16.45
CA GLY A 67 -36.42 -18.18 -17.06
C GLY A 67 -36.19 -18.49 -18.54
N PRO A 68 -35.27 -17.74 -19.18
CA PRO A 68 -34.48 -16.60 -18.61
C PRO A 68 -35.35 -15.39 -18.23
N THR A 69 -35.26 -14.95 -16.99
CA THR A 69 -36.05 -13.83 -16.48
C THR A 69 -35.21 -12.90 -15.62
N PRO A 70 -35.34 -11.55 -15.75
CA PRO A 70 -34.60 -10.61 -14.89
C PRO A 70 -35.05 -10.64 -13.42
N VAL A 71 -36.27 -11.18 -13.15
CA VAL A 71 -36.80 -11.31 -11.79
C VAL A 71 -37.00 -12.80 -11.50
N PRO A 72 -36.01 -13.47 -10.87
CA PRO A 72 -36.14 -14.88 -10.52
C PRO A 72 -37.24 -15.07 -9.47
N CYS A 73 -38.01 -16.15 -9.60
CA CYS A 73 -39.19 -16.41 -8.75
C CYS A 73 -38.83 -16.69 -7.27
N ASN A 74 -37.60 -17.07 -6.96
CA ASN A 74 -37.07 -17.43 -5.62
C ASN A 74 -37.80 -18.63 -4.93
N THR A 75 -38.82 -19.21 -5.56
CA THR A 75 -39.64 -20.30 -4.99
C THR A 75 -39.44 -21.64 -5.66
N CYS A 76 -39.03 -21.67 -6.94
CA CYS A 76 -38.76 -22.91 -7.64
C CYS A 76 -37.55 -23.67 -7.10
N ARG A 77 -37.39 -24.93 -7.46
CA ARG A 77 -36.30 -25.79 -6.99
C ARG A 77 -34.94 -25.19 -7.30
N SER A 78 -34.67 -24.81 -8.55
CA SER A 78 -33.38 -24.20 -8.94
C SER A 78 -33.05 -22.93 -8.13
N CYS A 79 -34.02 -22.02 -7.97
CA CYS A 79 -33.80 -20.79 -7.20
C CYS A 79 -33.47 -21.10 -5.74
N ARG A 80 -34.14 -22.04 -5.10
CA ARG A 80 -33.87 -22.44 -3.71
C ARG A 80 -32.50 -23.12 -3.55
N GLU A 81 -32.17 -24.04 -4.45
CA GLU A 81 -30.91 -24.77 -4.44
C GLU A 81 -29.71 -23.80 -4.67
N ILE A 82 -29.82 -22.81 -5.58
CA ILE A 82 -28.81 -21.80 -5.82
C ILE A 82 -28.64 -20.88 -4.57
N THR A 83 -29.77 -20.51 -3.94
CA THR A 83 -29.73 -19.69 -2.73
C THR A 83 -29.05 -20.43 -1.56
N SER A 84 -29.29 -21.73 -1.40
CA SER A 84 -28.66 -22.56 -0.37
C SER A 84 -27.21 -22.96 -0.72
N GLY A 85 -26.78 -22.83 -1.97
CA GLY A 85 -25.45 -23.24 -2.45
C GLY A 85 -25.32 -24.73 -2.77
N ASN A 86 -26.47 -25.47 -2.95
CA ASN A 86 -26.52 -26.91 -3.17
C ASN A 86 -27.02 -27.27 -4.57
N ALA A 87 -27.00 -26.35 -5.52
CA ALA A 87 -27.47 -26.56 -6.88
C ALA A 87 -26.53 -27.49 -7.64
N VAL A 88 -27.09 -28.51 -8.33
CA VAL A 88 -26.31 -29.50 -9.10
C VAL A 88 -25.72 -28.91 -10.37
N ASP A 89 -26.41 -27.95 -10.99
CA ASP A 89 -25.99 -27.32 -12.26
C ASP A 89 -25.31 -25.95 -12.06
N VAL A 90 -25.12 -25.48 -10.81
CA VAL A 90 -24.41 -24.23 -10.51
C VAL A 90 -23.28 -24.53 -9.53
N PHE A 91 -22.08 -24.47 -10.04
CA PHE A 91 -20.87 -24.76 -9.30
C PHE A 91 -20.27 -23.44 -8.80
N GLU A 92 -20.24 -23.27 -7.48
CA GLU A 92 -19.56 -22.13 -6.86
C GLU A 92 -18.20 -22.57 -6.31
N ILE A 93 -17.13 -22.01 -6.84
CA ILE A 93 -15.74 -22.37 -6.56
C ILE A 93 -15.04 -21.14 -6.04
N ASP A 94 -14.46 -21.25 -4.87
CA ASP A 94 -13.56 -20.24 -4.33
C ASP A 94 -12.14 -20.48 -4.86
N GLY A 95 -11.62 -19.55 -5.64
CA GLY A 95 -10.29 -19.61 -6.24
C GLY A 95 -9.15 -19.64 -5.21
N ALA A 96 -9.37 -19.13 -4.00
CA ALA A 96 -8.38 -19.18 -2.94
C ALA A 96 -8.16 -20.60 -2.40
N SER A 97 -9.25 -21.37 -2.28
CA SER A 97 -9.21 -22.76 -1.79
C SER A 97 -8.96 -23.78 -2.92
N ASN A 98 -9.25 -23.41 -4.18
CA ASN A 98 -9.20 -24.30 -5.35
C ASN A 98 -8.33 -23.75 -6.48
N ASN A 99 -7.09 -23.38 -6.18
CA ASN A 99 -6.15 -22.74 -7.12
C ASN A 99 -5.39 -23.73 -8.04
N GLY A 100 -5.53 -25.03 -7.81
CA GLY A 100 -4.79 -26.10 -8.49
C GLY A 100 -5.25 -26.35 -9.92
N VAL A 101 -4.31 -26.78 -10.77
CA VAL A 101 -4.59 -27.13 -12.18
C VAL A 101 -5.51 -28.36 -12.28
N GLU A 102 -5.38 -29.32 -11.37
CA GLU A 102 -6.15 -30.58 -11.40
C GLU A 102 -7.62 -30.34 -11.15
N GLN A 103 -7.95 -29.45 -10.22
CA GLN A 103 -9.34 -29.06 -9.94
C GLN A 103 -9.98 -28.39 -11.15
N ILE A 104 -9.26 -27.52 -11.84
CA ILE A 104 -9.75 -26.87 -13.07
C ILE A 104 -9.81 -27.85 -14.23
N ARG A 105 -8.92 -28.85 -14.31
CA ARG A 105 -9.02 -29.94 -15.30
C ARG A 105 -10.26 -30.82 -15.09
N SER A 106 -10.52 -31.21 -13.85
CA SER A 106 -11.75 -31.97 -13.50
C SER A 106 -13.00 -31.14 -13.82
N LEU A 107 -12.98 -29.83 -13.57
CA LEU A 107 -14.04 -28.92 -13.96
C LEU A 107 -14.23 -28.92 -15.48
N ARG A 108 -13.15 -28.84 -16.27
CA ARG A 108 -13.18 -28.85 -17.73
C ARG A 108 -13.76 -30.17 -18.28
N GLU A 109 -13.44 -31.30 -17.69
CA GLU A 109 -14.04 -32.59 -18.07
C GLU A 109 -15.56 -32.60 -17.84
N ASN A 110 -16.00 -32.04 -16.72
CA ASN A 110 -17.41 -31.91 -16.37
C ASN A 110 -18.19 -30.95 -17.26
N ILE A 111 -17.55 -29.97 -17.90
CA ILE A 111 -18.18 -28.98 -18.78
C ILE A 111 -18.89 -29.64 -19.99
N ASN A 112 -18.33 -30.72 -20.50
CA ASN A 112 -18.88 -31.42 -21.68
C ASN A 112 -20.21 -32.12 -21.43
N TYR A 113 -20.56 -32.38 -20.18
CA TYR A 113 -21.81 -33.03 -19.83
C TYR A 113 -22.96 -32.02 -19.76
N MET A 114 -24.12 -32.39 -20.27
CA MET A 114 -25.35 -31.59 -20.20
C MET A 114 -25.78 -31.35 -18.75
N PRO A 115 -26.42 -30.21 -18.46
CA PRO A 115 -26.99 -29.95 -17.14
C PRO A 115 -28.07 -31.01 -16.79
N ALA A 116 -28.19 -31.29 -15.48
CA ALA A 116 -29.10 -32.34 -15.01
C ALA A 116 -30.56 -31.87 -14.86
N ASN A 117 -30.77 -30.68 -14.33
CA ASN A 117 -32.10 -30.18 -13.95
C ASN A 117 -32.41 -28.78 -14.49
N SER A 118 -31.44 -28.07 -14.99
CA SER A 118 -31.54 -26.64 -15.38
C SER A 118 -31.19 -26.45 -16.86
N PRO A 119 -31.60 -25.34 -17.51
CA PRO A 119 -31.21 -25.05 -18.89
C PRO A 119 -29.72 -24.84 -19.09
N ASN A 120 -29.06 -24.24 -18.10
CA ASN A 120 -27.64 -23.85 -18.18
C ASN A 120 -26.82 -24.46 -17.04
N LYS A 121 -25.58 -24.81 -17.35
CA LYS A 121 -24.54 -25.20 -16.40
C LYS A 121 -23.68 -24.01 -16.12
N ILE A 122 -23.70 -23.51 -14.89
CA ILE A 122 -23.09 -22.22 -14.53
C ILE A 122 -21.94 -22.45 -13.57
N TYR A 123 -20.79 -21.87 -13.88
CA TYR A 123 -19.59 -21.91 -13.04
C TYR A 123 -19.32 -20.51 -12.50
N ILE A 124 -19.50 -20.32 -11.19
CA ILE A 124 -19.17 -19.11 -10.46
C ILE A 124 -17.80 -19.34 -9.81
N ILE A 125 -16.79 -18.61 -10.24
CA ILE A 125 -15.44 -18.69 -9.66
C ILE A 125 -15.15 -17.37 -8.96
N ASP A 126 -15.20 -17.41 -7.62
CA ASP A 126 -14.91 -16.25 -6.79
C ASP A 126 -13.39 -16.15 -6.55
N GLU A 127 -12.90 -14.93 -6.34
CA GLU A 127 -11.49 -14.57 -6.22
C GLU A 127 -10.61 -15.25 -7.28
N VAL A 128 -11.07 -15.19 -8.52
CA VAL A 128 -10.45 -15.90 -9.66
C VAL A 128 -8.97 -15.54 -9.87
N HIS A 129 -8.53 -14.38 -9.40
CA HIS A 129 -7.12 -13.95 -9.45
C HIS A 129 -6.16 -14.86 -8.64
N MET A 130 -6.71 -15.70 -7.75
CA MET A 130 -5.93 -16.68 -6.97
C MET A 130 -5.58 -17.93 -7.75
N LEU A 131 -6.20 -18.15 -8.92
CA LEU A 131 -5.89 -19.30 -9.78
C LEU A 131 -4.46 -19.22 -10.32
N SER A 132 -3.80 -20.36 -10.42
CA SER A 132 -2.49 -20.46 -11.07
C SER A 132 -2.57 -20.14 -12.56
N ILE A 133 -1.48 -19.69 -13.16
CA ILE A 133 -1.40 -19.39 -14.60
C ILE A 133 -1.75 -20.63 -15.43
N SER A 134 -1.35 -21.80 -14.98
CA SER A 134 -1.66 -23.08 -15.64
C SER A 134 -3.15 -23.45 -15.55
N ALA A 135 -3.85 -23.05 -14.47
CA ALA A 135 -5.28 -23.18 -14.34
C ALA A 135 -6.03 -22.24 -15.30
N PHE A 136 -5.59 -21.00 -15.44
CA PHE A 136 -6.11 -20.08 -16.45
C PHE A 136 -5.95 -20.62 -17.87
N ASN A 137 -4.77 -21.12 -18.21
CA ASN A 137 -4.50 -21.71 -19.53
C ASN A 137 -5.39 -22.92 -19.83
N ALA A 138 -5.75 -23.72 -18.82
CA ALA A 138 -6.67 -24.84 -18.98
C ALA A 138 -8.11 -24.41 -19.35
N LEU A 139 -8.53 -23.20 -18.98
CA LEU A 139 -9.85 -22.63 -19.28
C LEU A 139 -9.91 -21.96 -20.67
N LEU A 140 -8.78 -21.53 -21.25
CA LEU A 140 -8.75 -20.72 -22.47
C LEU A 140 -9.54 -21.36 -23.61
N LYS A 141 -9.32 -22.65 -23.90
CA LYS A 141 -10.02 -23.35 -24.99
C LYS A 141 -11.55 -23.35 -24.80
N THR A 142 -11.99 -23.50 -23.56
CA THR A 142 -13.43 -23.51 -23.25
C THR A 142 -14.05 -22.11 -23.28
N LEU A 143 -13.27 -21.08 -23.00
CA LEU A 143 -13.70 -19.69 -23.12
C LEU A 143 -13.73 -19.20 -24.57
N GLU A 144 -12.92 -19.78 -25.46
CA GLU A 144 -12.93 -19.51 -26.89
C GLU A 144 -14.10 -20.16 -27.60
N GLU A 145 -14.35 -21.43 -27.30
CA GLU A 145 -15.40 -22.28 -27.90
C GLU A 145 -16.26 -22.89 -26.79
N PRO A 146 -17.10 -22.09 -26.10
CA PRO A 146 -17.92 -22.59 -25.02
C PRO A 146 -19.08 -23.46 -25.55
N PRO A 147 -19.41 -24.58 -24.90
CA PRO A 147 -20.66 -25.28 -25.17
C PRO A 147 -21.85 -24.35 -24.91
N SER A 148 -22.91 -24.46 -25.72
CA SER A 148 -24.07 -23.54 -25.68
C SER A 148 -24.82 -23.53 -24.34
N HIS A 149 -24.68 -24.58 -23.54
CA HIS A 149 -25.32 -24.76 -22.23
C HIS A 149 -24.44 -24.30 -21.07
N VAL A 150 -23.22 -23.76 -21.32
CA VAL A 150 -22.24 -23.42 -20.30
C VAL A 150 -22.07 -21.92 -20.16
N MET A 151 -22.03 -21.43 -18.92
CA MET A 151 -21.79 -20.05 -18.59
C MET A 151 -20.77 -19.94 -17.48
N PHE A 152 -19.83 -19.02 -17.65
CA PHE A 152 -18.82 -18.66 -16.63
C PHE A 152 -19.10 -17.29 -16.02
N ILE A 153 -19.03 -17.21 -14.70
CA ILE A 153 -19.12 -15.96 -13.95
C ILE A 153 -17.89 -15.88 -13.04
N PHE A 154 -16.96 -15.04 -13.39
CA PHE A 154 -15.76 -14.79 -12.61
C PHE A 154 -15.98 -13.59 -11.70
N ALA A 155 -15.49 -13.66 -10.47
CA ALA A 155 -15.44 -12.52 -9.56
C ALA A 155 -14.02 -12.32 -9.04
N THR A 156 -13.58 -11.05 -8.93
CA THR A 156 -12.24 -10.69 -8.45
C THR A 156 -12.21 -9.34 -7.76
N THR A 157 -11.34 -9.22 -6.78
CA THR A 157 -10.96 -7.95 -6.18
C THR A 157 -9.77 -7.31 -6.90
N GLU A 158 -8.96 -8.11 -7.64
CA GLU A 158 -7.71 -7.68 -8.25
C GLU A 158 -7.66 -7.98 -9.76
N PRO A 159 -8.31 -7.16 -10.59
CA PRO A 159 -8.40 -7.40 -12.03
C PRO A 159 -7.03 -7.36 -12.74
N HIS A 160 -6.05 -6.64 -12.18
CA HIS A 160 -4.72 -6.52 -12.75
C HIS A 160 -3.90 -7.83 -12.69
N LYS A 161 -4.26 -8.78 -11.82
CA LYS A 161 -3.63 -10.10 -11.73
C LYS A 161 -4.20 -11.11 -12.75
N ILE A 162 -5.28 -10.80 -13.44
CA ILE A 162 -5.90 -11.70 -14.42
C ILE A 162 -5.18 -11.54 -15.77
N PRO A 163 -4.80 -12.65 -16.42
CA PRO A 163 -4.19 -12.62 -17.76
C PRO A 163 -5.08 -11.91 -18.79
N ILE A 164 -4.48 -11.09 -19.65
CA ILE A 164 -5.18 -10.33 -20.69
C ILE A 164 -5.94 -11.25 -21.68
N THR A 165 -5.44 -12.47 -21.86
CA THR A 165 -6.07 -13.50 -22.68
C THR A 165 -7.44 -13.94 -22.15
N ILE A 166 -7.65 -13.90 -20.84
CA ILE A 166 -8.94 -14.16 -20.20
C ILE A 166 -9.81 -12.90 -20.26
N LEU A 167 -9.24 -11.73 -19.93
CA LEU A 167 -9.95 -10.45 -19.93
C LEU A 167 -10.60 -10.16 -21.29
N SER A 168 -9.91 -10.47 -22.39
CA SER A 168 -10.42 -10.25 -23.76
C SER A 168 -11.61 -11.12 -24.16
N ARG A 169 -11.88 -12.21 -23.42
CA ARG A 169 -12.97 -13.16 -23.67
C ARG A 169 -14.14 -13.03 -22.70
N CYS A 170 -14.03 -12.11 -21.73
CA CYS A 170 -15.05 -11.90 -20.72
C CYS A 170 -15.72 -10.52 -20.88
N GLN A 171 -17.02 -10.46 -20.68
CA GLN A 171 -17.72 -9.20 -20.50
C GLN A 171 -17.47 -8.69 -19.08
N ARG A 172 -16.75 -7.57 -18.96
CA ARG A 172 -16.37 -7.01 -17.67
C ARG A 172 -17.43 -6.05 -17.15
N HIS A 173 -17.70 -6.16 -15.84
CA HIS A 173 -18.56 -5.25 -15.07
C HIS A 173 -17.84 -4.82 -13.78
N ASP A 174 -17.68 -3.51 -13.61
CA ASP A 174 -16.94 -2.93 -12.48
C ASP A 174 -17.91 -2.52 -11.37
N PHE A 175 -17.75 -3.11 -10.19
CA PHE A 175 -18.47 -2.76 -8.97
C PHE A 175 -17.76 -1.60 -8.27
N LYS A 176 -18.53 -0.65 -7.77
CA LYS A 176 -18.03 0.52 -7.06
C LYS A 176 -18.23 0.37 -5.56
N LEU A 177 -17.43 1.10 -4.78
CA LEU A 177 -17.71 1.27 -3.36
C LEU A 177 -19.07 1.93 -3.17
N ILE A 178 -19.76 1.53 -2.10
CA ILE A 178 -21.08 2.06 -1.74
C ILE A 178 -20.86 3.26 -0.83
N ASP A 179 -21.58 4.33 -1.06
CA ASP A 179 -21.53 5.55 -0.24
C ASP A 179 -22.05 5.29 1.19
N ILE A 180 -21.49 6.00 2.14
CA ILE A 180 -21.78 5.85 3.58
C ILE A 180 -23.27 6.02 3.87
N GLU A 181 -23.90 7.01 3.25
CA GLU A 181 -25.33 7.31 3.43
C GLU A 181 -26.21 6.13 3.00
N SER A 182 -25.90 5.50 1.87
CA SER A 182 -26.65 4.34 1.38
C SER A 182 -26.48 3.09 2.25
N ILE A 183 -25.28 2.88 2.78
CA ILE A 183 -25.02 1.79 3.73
C ILE A 183 -25.80 2.06 5.03
N SER A 184 -25.73 3.28 5.58
CA SER A 184 -26.44 3.68 6.79
C SER A 184 -27.95 3.49 6.66
N ASN A 185 -28.54 3.96 5.54
CA ASN A 185 -29.98 3.81 5.28
C ASN A 185 -30.38 2.33 5.18
N HIS A 186 -29.58 1.51 4.51
CA HIS A 186 -29.84 0.06 4.42
C HIS A 186 -29.76 -0.62 5.79
N MET A 187 -28.78 -0.27 6.62
CA MET A 187 -28.69 -0.78 7.99
C MET A 187 -29.88 -0.34 8.83
N LYS A 188 -30.35 0.92 8.66
CA LYS A 188 -31.54 1.45 9.33
C LYS A 188 -32.79 0.61 9.01
N ASP A 189 -32.96 0.24 7.73
CA ASP A 189 -34.06 -0.65 7.30
C ASP A 189 -33.96 -2.03 7.94
N ILE A 190 -32.75 -2.58 8.05
CA ILE A 190 -32.52 -3.88 8.70
C ILE A 190 -32.79 -3.78 10.21
N CYS A 191 -32.27 -2.75 10.90
CA CYS A 191 -32.53 -2.52 12.31
C CYS A 191 -34.05 -2.44 12.60
N SER A 192 -34.79 -1.77 11.75
CA SER A 192 -36.26 -1.68 11.86
C SER A 192 -36.93 -3.06 11.73
N LYS A 193 -36.43 -3.94 10.84
CA LYS A 193 -36.94 -5.30 10.65
C LYS A 193 -36.57 -6.25 11.80
N GLU A 194 -35.42 -6.03 12.41
CA GLU A 194 -34.93 -6.83 13.56
C GLU A 194 -35.36 -6.25 14.90
N HIS A 195 -36.15 -5.15 14.93
CA HIS A 195 -36.59 -4.44 16.15
C HIS A 195 -35.46 -3.97 17.05
N ILE A 196 -34.39 -3.42 16.41
CA ILE A 196 -33.22 -2.90 17.09
C ILE A 196 -33.30 -1.38 17.10
N ASP A 197 -33.16 -0.79 18.30
CA ASP A 197 -33.11 0.67 18.44
C ASP A 197 -31.66 1.15 18.45
N MET A 198 -31.27 1.89 17.39
CA MET A 198 -29.92 2.40 17.18
C MET A 198 -29.98 3.85 16.67
N THR A 199 -29.09 4.69 17.20
CA THR A 199 -29.01 6.09 16.77
C THR A 199 -28.43 6.20 15.36
N GLU A 200 -28.81 7.24 14.63
CA GLU A 200 -28.34 7.48 13.27
C GLU A 200 -26.82 7.72 13.23
N GLU A 201 -26.27 8.38 14.25
CA GLU A 201 -24.83 8.57 14.43
C GLU A 201 -24.08 7.25 14.55
N SER A 202 -24.65 6.28 15.29
CA SER A 202 -24.09 4.92 15.40
C SER A 202 -24.06 4.19 14.06
N LEU A 203 -25.15 4.29 13.29
CA LEU A 203 -25.24 3.69 11.94
C LEU A 203 -24.24 4.34 10.97
N MET A 204 -24.08 5.66 11.02
CA MET A 204 -23.08 6.35 10.20
C MET A 204 -21.66 5.96 10.57
N LEU A 205 -21.36 5.76 11.86
CA LEU A 205 -20.05 5.29 12.31
C LEU A 205 -19.74 3.89 11.74
N ILE A 206 -20.68 2.95 11.87
CA ILE A 206 -20.54 1.60 11.31
C ILE A 206 -20.34 1.65 9.78
N ALA A 207 -21.14 2.48 9.08
CA ALA A 207 -21.05 2.63 7.62
C ALA A 207 -19.68 3.16 7.18
N ARG A 208 -19.09 4.08 7.95
CA ARG A 208 -17.76 4.62 7.71
C ARG A 208 -16.69 3.55 7.91
N GLU A 209 -16.76 2.82 9.03
CA GLU A 209 -15.81 1.76 9.35
C GLU A 209 -15.83 0.61 8.35
N ALA A 210 -16.97 0.38 7.71
CA ALA A 210 -17.12 -0.62 6.66
C ALA A 210 -16.42 -0.25 5.33
N GLY A 211 -15.93 0.98 5.16
CA GLY A 211 -15.13 1.39 4.00
C GLY A 211 -15.83 1.19 2.65
N GLY A 212 -17.16 1.30 2.58
CA GLY A 212 -17.95 1.11 1.35
C GLY A 212 -18.32 -0.35 1.06
N SER A 213 -18.06 -1.28 1.98
CA SER A 213 -18.42 -2.70 1.90
C SER A 213 -19.69 -2.97 2.70
N ILE A 214 -20.77 -3.34 2.03
CA ILE A 214 -22.05 -3.70 2.69
C ILE A 214 -21.92 -4.97 3.54
N ARG A 215 -21.09 -5.93 3.10
CA ARG A 215 -20.86 -7.18 3.85
C ARG A 215 -20.17 -6.90 5.18
N ASP A 216 -19.15 -6.05 5.17
CA ASP A 216 -18.39 -5.73 6.37
C ASP A 216 -19.26 -4.85 7.31
N ALA A 217 -20.08 -3.93 6.77
CA ALA A 217 -21.07 -3.15 7.54
C ALA A 217 -22.05 -4.06 8.29
N LEU A 218 -22.64 -5.05 7.60
CA LEU A 218 -23.57 -5.99 8.23
C LEU A 218 -22.88 -6.93 9.22
N SER A 219 -21.60 -7.26 9.02
CA SER A 219 -20.83 -8.06 9.96
C SER A 219 -20.49 -7.28 11.22
N LEU A 220 -20.14 -5.98 11.10
CA LEU A 220 -19.93 -5.08 12.23
C LEU A 220 -21.24 -4.85 13.00
N LEU A 221 -22.34 -4.64 12.30
CA LEU A 221 -23.66 -4.51 12.92
C LEU A 221 -24.01 -5.74 13.73
N ASP A 222 -23.79 -6.93 13.19
CA ASP A 222 -24.05 -8.22 13.83
C ASP A 222 -23.20 -8.39 15.11
N GLN A 223 -21.93 -7.98 15.05
CA GLN A 223 -21.03 -7.99 16.21
C GLN A 223 -21.52 -7.04 17.33
N ILE A 224 -21.93 -5.83 16.97
CA ILE A 224 -22.45 -4.85 17.93
C ILE A 224 -23.73 -5.35 18.58
N MET A 225 -24.63 -5.96 17.81
CA MET A 225 -25.85 -6.57 18.32
C MET A 225 -25.58 -7.69 19.32
N ALA A 226 -24.58 -8.53 19.03
CA ALA A 226 -24.21 -9.64 19.91
C ALA A 226 -23.60 -9.18 21.25
N CYS A 227 -22.99 -8.00 21.29
CA CYS A 227 -22.34 -7.43 22.48
C CYS A 227 -23.24 -6.52 23.30
N SER A 228 -24.43 -6.13 22.79
CA SER A 228 -25.28 -5.11 23.43
C SER A 228 -26.59 -5.70 23.90
N GLU A 229 -26.95 -5.45 25.17
CA GLU A 229 -28.27 -5.70 25.73
C GLU A 229 -29.06 -4.38 25.79
N GLY A 230 -30.10 -4.20 24.94
CA GLY A 230 -30.97 -3.02 24.93
C GLY A 230 -30.62 -1.97 23.87
N THR A 231 -30.83 -0.67 24.18
CA THR A 231 -30.56 0.44 23.26
C THR A 231 -29.07 0.61 23.01
N ILE A 232 -28.69 0.62 21.73
CA ILE A 232 -27.28 0.76 21.31
C ILE A 232 -26.94 2.23 21.10
N ASN A 233 -26.16 2.78 22.04
CA ASN A 233 -25.71 4.16 22.00
C ASN A 233 -24.37 4.30 21.24
N TYR A 234 -24.10 5.49 20.70
CA TYR A 234 -22.87 5.83 19.97
C TYR A 234 -21.59 5.44 20.73
N LYS A 235 -21.53 5.68 22.06
CA LYS A 235 -20.38 5.34 22.88
C LYS A 235 -20.11 3.82 22.94
N ASN A 236 -21.17 3.02 23.05
CA ASN A 236 -21.04 1.55 23.05
C ASN A 236 -20.50 1.06 21.71
N VAL A 237 -20.88 1.68 20.60
CA VAL A 237 -20.38 1.33 19.25
C VAL A 237 -18.89 1.65 19.13
N LEU A 238 -18.44 2.80 19.63
CA LEU A 238 -17.02 3.15 19.66
C LEU A 238 -16.20 2.12 20.43
N ASP A 239 -16.63 1.78 21.63
CA ASP A 239 -15.93 0.83 22.52
C ASP A 239 -15.85 -0.58 21.87
N ILE A 240 -16.93 -1.06 21.27
CA ILE A 240 -16.98 -2.39 20.62
C ILE A 240 -16.12 -2.44 19.36
N LEU A 241 -16.13 -1.38 18.55
CA LEU A 241 -15.35 -1.30 17.32
C LEU A 241 -13.87 -0.98 17.56
N GLY A 242 -13.50 -0.57 18.79
CA GLY A 242 -12.14 -0.13 19.09
C GLY A 242 -11.71 1.07 18.24
N VAL A 243 -12.62 2.02 17.98
CA VAL A 243 -12.38 3.21 17.19
C VAL A 243 -12.24 4.40 18.11
N ALA A 244 -11.19 5.19 17.92
CA ALA A 244 -10.99 6.40 18.71
C ALA A 244 -12.14 7.40 18.44
N ASP A 245 -12.64 8.02 19.51
CA ASP A 245 -13.59 9.11 19.38
C ASP A 245 -12.94 10.24 18.55
N ARG A 246 -13.68 10.83 17.66
CA ARG A 246 -13.21 11.98 16.89
C ARG A 246 -12.69 13.11 17.75
N LYS A 247 -13.30 13.31 18.91
CA LYS A 247 -12.81 14.30 19.88
C LYS A 247 -11.34 14.08 20.21
N ILE A 248 -10.93 12.84 20.43
CA ILE A 248 -9.54 12.49 20.74
C ILE A 248 -8.60 12.80 19.56
N ILE A 249 -9.07 12.58 18.31
CA ILE A 249 -8.31 12.95 17.11
C ILE A 249 -8.14 14.47 17.01
N PHE A 250 -9.16 15.25 17.36
CA PHE A 250 -9.05 16.71 17.44
C PHE A 250 -8.09 17.14 18.56
N ASP A 251 -8.17 16.53 19.73
CA ASP A 251 -7.32 16.85 20.89
C ASP A 251 -5.85 16.58 20.56
N ILE A 252 -5.51 15.40 20.02
CA ILE A 252 -4.12 15.07 19.66
C ILE A 252 -3.62 15.97 18.53
N SER A 253 -4.44 16.27 17.53
CA SER A 253 -4.04 17.17 16.43
C SER A 253 -3.78 18.59 16.94
N ASN A 254 -4.58 19.10 17.88
CA ASN A 254 -4.36 20.38 18.54
C ASN A 254 -3.06 20.37 19.35
N ALA A 255 -2.79 19.30 20.11
CA ALA A 255 -1.55 19.15 20.88
C ALA A 255 -0.32 19.14 19.97
N ILE A 256 -0.38 18.42 18.83
CA ILE A 256 0.69 18.41 17.82
C ILE A 256 0.94 19.82 17.25
N LEU A 257 -0.12 20.52 16.86
CA LEU A 257 -0.04 21.86 16.27
C LEU A 257 0.50 22.89 17.27
N ARG A 258 0.18 22.74 18.57
CA ARG A 258 0.71 23.55 19.67
C ARG A 258 2.10 23.10 20.15
N LYS A 259 2.60 21.95 19.67
CA LYS A 259 3.87 21.33 20.08
C LYS A 259 3.91 20.94 21.56
N ASP A 260 2.78 20.57 22.11
CA ASP A 260 2.66 20.12 23.49
C ASP A 260 2.93 18.60 23.54
N ILE A 261 4.22 18.24 23.65
CA ILE A 261 4.67 16.84 23.67
C ILE A 261 4.08 16.07 24.85
N PRO A 262 4.05 16.60 26.09
CA PRO A 262 3.42 15.92 27.22
C PRO A 262 1.96 15.53 26.94
N GLU A 263 1.16 16.44 26.40
CA GLU A 263 -0.24 16.18 26.08
C GLU A 263 -0.40 15.14 24.96
N VAL A 264 0.45 15.19 23.93
CA VAL A 264 0.48 14.18 22.86
C VAL A 264 0.72 12.78 23.42
N LEU A 265 1.70 12.63 24.31
CA LEU A 265 2.02 11.33 24.92
C LEU A 265 0.92 10.84 25.86
N ASN A 266 0.31 11.73 26.66
CA ASN A 266 -0.81 11.40 27.51
C ASN A 266 -2.00 10.85 26.71
N VAL A 267 -2.34 11.48 25.58
CA VAL A 267 -3.43 10.99 24.71
C VAL A 267 -3.09 9.62 24.12
N VAL A 268 -1.84 9.37 23.73
CA VAL A 268 -1.42 8.05 23.22
C VAL A 268 -1.53 6.98 24.29
N ASP A 269 -1.12 7.28 25.52
CA ASP A 269 -1.24 6.37 26.66
C ASP A 269 -2.71 6.06 26.97
N GLU A 270 -3.56 7.07 27.03
CA GLU A 270 -5.01 6.89 27.26
C GLU A 270 -5.65 5.96 26.22
N ILE A 271 -5.31 6.15 24.93
CA ILE A 271 -5.82 5.31 23.84
C ILE A 271 -5.30 3.88 23.95
N TYR A 272 -4.02 3.73 24.26
CA TYR A 272 -3.41 2.41 24.43
C TYR A 272 -4.04 1.62 25.60
N ASP A 273 -4.25 2.28 26.73
CA ASP A 273 -4.86 1.68 27.92
C ASP A 273 -6.34 1.29 27.69
N ARG A 274 -7.04 2.00 26.81
CA ARG A 274 -8.38 1.64 26.35
C ARG A 274 -8.40 0.47 25.35
N GLY A 275 -7.23 -0.05 24.92
CA GLY A 275 -7.11 -1.19 24.02
C GLY A 275 -7.34 -0.86 22.54
N TYR A 276 -7.23 0.40 22.11
CA TYR A 276 -7.34 0.77 20.69
C TYR A 276 -6.15 0.28 19.86
N GLU A 277 -6.41 -0.06 18.61
CA GLU A 277 -5.36 -0.46 17.70
C GLU A 277 -4.52 0.74 17.25
N MET A 278 -3.25 0.80 17.70
CA MET A 278 -2.33 1.92 17.42
C MET A 278 -2.11 2.18 15.93
N LYS A 279 -2.12 1.13 15.11
CA LYS A 279 -1.96 1.26 13.65
C LYS A 279 -3.16 1.97 13.01
N LYS A 280 -4.36 1.64 13.47
CA LYS A 280 -5.60 2.28 13.02
C LYS A 280 -5.67 3.72 13.49
N PHE A 281 -5.35 3.96 14.77
CA PHE A 281 -5.28 5.31 15.33
C PHE A 281 -4.33 6.22 14.55
N TYR A 282 -3.17 5.69 14.13
CA TYR A 282 -2.25 6.44 13.28
C TYR A 282 -2.83 6.76 11.90
N ALA A 283 -3.52 5.82 11.28
CA ALA A 283 -4.20 6.05 10.00
C ALA A 283 -5.28 7.15 10.13
N ASP A 284 -6.02 7.17 11.24
CA ASP A 284 -7.02 8.20 11.53
C ASP A 284 -6.37 9.59 11.69
N ILE A 285 -5.19 9.68 12.31
CA ILE A 285 -4.39 10.91 12.40
C ILE A 285 -3.98 11.39 11.00
N ILE A 286 -3.47 10.50 10.15
CA ILE A 286 -3.10 10.85 8.75
C ILE A 286 -4.31 11.40 8.01
N GLU A 287 -5.45 10.71 8.10
CA GLU A 287 -6.69 11.15 7.44
C GLU A 287 -7.14 12.53 7.96
N HIS A 288 -7.04 12.77 9.26
CA HIS A 288 -7.38 14.05 9.86
C HIS A 288 -6.48 15.18 9.33
N PHE A 289 -5.16 15.02 9.33
CA PHE A 289 -4.24 16.03 8.78
C PHE A 289 -4.40 16.24 7.28
N ARG A 290 -4.72 15.20 6.52
CA ARG A 290 -5.12 15.33 5.10
C ARG A 290 -6.37 16.18 4.97
N ASN A 291 -7.37 15.98 5.82
CA ASN A 291 -8.61 16.76 5.81
C ASN A 291 -8.37 18.21 6.21
N LEU A 292 -7.50 18.47 7.20
CA LEU A 292 -7.05 19.83 7.57
C LEU A 292 -6.41 20.57 6.40
N LEU A 293 -5.55 19.90 5.62
CA LEU A 293 -4.96 20.45 4.40
C LEU A 293 -6.02 20.82 3.35
N VAL A 294 -6.96 19.92 3.08
CA VAL A 294 -8.04 20.17 2.11
C VAL A 294 -8.92 21.34 2.57
N VAL A 295 -9.21 21.44 3.87
CA VAL A 295 -9.94 22.55 4.47
C VAL A 295 -9.18 23.87 4.32
N LYS A 296 -7.86 23.87 4.56
CA LYS A 296 -7.01 25.07 4.41
C LYS A 296 -6.94 25.56 2.97
N MET A 297 -6.90 24.63 1.98
CA MET A 297 -6.91 24.96 0.53
C MET A 297 -8.23 25.55 0.05
N GLY A 298 -9.32 25.39 0.79
CA GLY A 298 -10.61 26.08 0.58
C GLY A 298 -11.36 25.77 -0.72
N LYS A 299 -10.89 24.83 -1.58
CA LYS A 299 -11.51 24.51 -2.86
C LYS A 299 -12.34 23.22 -2.80
N LYS A 300 -13.68 23.32 -3.00
CA LYS A 300 -14.61 22.18 -3.14
C LYS A 300 -14.59 21.19 -1.93
N ILE A 301 -14.51 21.71 -0.72
CA ILE A 301 -14.40 20.95 0.53
C ILE A 301 -15.48 19.86 0.63
N SER A 302 -16.75 20.19 0.39
CA SER A 302 -17.88 19.25 0.49
C SER A 302 -17.83 18.04 -0.48
N LYS A 303 -17.03 18.11 -1.55
CA LYS A 303 -16.85 16.97 -2.47
C LYS A 303 -15.67 16.09 -2.12
N LEU A 304 -14.71 16.62 -1.39
CA LEU A 304 -13.44 15.94 -1.06
C LEU A 304 -13.44 15.37 0.35
N ILE A 305 -14.28 15.90 1.23
CA ILE A 305 -14.39 15.51 2.64
C ILE A 305 -15.83 15.11 2.91
N ASN A 306 -16.02 13.83 3.25
CA ASN A 306 -17.34 13.29 3.63
C ASN A 306 -17.54 13.42 5.16
N LEU A 307 -17.57 14.65 5.66
CA LEU A 307 -17.78 14.95 7.07
C LEU A 307 -18.99 15.85 7.26
N PRO A 308 -19.63 15.80 8.45
CA PRO A 308 -20.68 16.76 8.83
C PRO A 308 -20.16 18.20 8.80
N SER A 309 -21.04 19.16 8.44
CA SER A 309 -20.67 20.58 8.34
C SER A 309 -20.04 21.15 9.60
N HIS A 310 -20.55 20.76 10.78
CA HIS A 310 -20.00 21.16 12.08
C HIS A 310 -18.54 20.75 12.27
N GLU A 311 -18.15 19.55 11.85
CA GLU A 311 -16.77 19.09 11.97
C GLU A 311 -15.84 19.83 11.01
N ILE A 312 -16.33 20.19 9.81
CA ILE A 312 -15.60 21.02 8.86
C ILE A 312 -15.35 22.42 9.44
N GLU A 313 -16.32 23.00 10.12
CA GLU A 313 -16.17 24.30 10.81
C GLU A 313 -15.11 24.21 11.91
N LEU A 314 -15.13 23.17 12.75
CA LEU A 314 -14.07 22.94 13.76
C LEU A 314 -12.68 22.81 13.13
N MET A 315 -12.56 22.12 12.01
CA MET A 315 -11.28 22.01 11.27
C MET A 315 -10.85 23.36 10.69
N GLN A 316 -11.79 24.20 10.20
CA GLN A 316 -11.48 25.53 9.71
C GLN A 316 -10.90 26.41 10.82
N ASP A 317 -11.52 26.38 11.99
CA ASP A 317 -11.02 27.12 13.15
C ASP A 317 -9.64 26.64 13.61
N GLN A 318 -9.40 25.32 13.57
CA GLN A 318 -8.14 24.72 13.94
C GLN A 318 -6.97 25.15 13.03
N VAL A 319 -7.21 25.33 11.73
CA VAL A 319 -6.15 25.66 10.76
C VAL A 319 -6.07 27.16 10.43
N LYS A 320 -6.88 27.99 11.05
CA LYS A 320 -6.99 29.42 10.73
C LYS A 320 -5.65 30.13 10.72
N ASP A 321 -4.86 29.94 11.78
CA ASP A 321 -3.58 30.62 12.02
C ASP A 321 -2.35 29.80 11.58
N ILE A 322 -2.57 28.66 10.93
CA ILE A 322 -1.52 27.72 10.56
C ILE A 322 -1.21 27.87 9.07
N SER A 323 0.09 27.95 8.72
CA SER A 323 0.50 28.05 7.33
C SER A 323 0.31 26.72 6.59
N GLU A 324 -0.08 26.79 5.31
CA GLU A 324 -0.22 25.62 4.44
C GLU A 324 1.08 24.83 4.33
N ALA A 325 2.23 25.53 4.26
CA ALA A 325 3.55 24.91 4.19
C ALA A 325 3.85 24.05 5.43
N TYR A 326 3.44 24.51 6.62
CA TYR A 326 3.65 23.76 7.87
C TYR A 326 2.75 22.52 7.93
N LEU A 327 1.49 22.62 7.51
CA LEU A 327 0.59 21.46 7.41
C LEU A 327 1.10 20.42 6.42
N ASN A 328 1.66 20.86 5.27
CA ASN A 328 2.28 19.96 4.30
C ASN A 328 3.49 19.24 4.88
N GLN A 329 4.36 19.92 5.63
CA GLN A 329 5.51 19.30 6.29
C GLN A 329 5.07 18.23 7.31
N ILE A 330 4.04 18.51 8.11
CA ILE A 330 3.46 17.54 9.05
C ILE A 330 2.93 16.33 8.28
N PHE A 331 2.13 16.56 7.24
CA PHE A 331 1.52 15.50 6.46
C PHE A 331 2.57 14.61 5.77
N ASP A 332 3.62 15.21 5.18
CA ASP A 332 4.72 14.48 4.54
C ASP A 332 5.46 13.57 5.52
N LEU A 333 5.71 14.05 6.75
CA LEU A 333 6.36 13.23 7.76
C LEU A 333 5.45 12.10 8.24
N LEU A 334 4.16 12.38 8.50
CA LEU A 334 3.18 11.36 8.83
C LEU A 334 3.11 10.28 7.75
N PHE A 335 3.06 10.67 6.49
CA PHE A 335 2.99 9.72 5.38
C PHE A 335 4.26 8.87 5.23
N LYS A 336 5.43 9.44 5.48
CA LYS A 336 6.72 8.72 5.45
C LYS A 336 6.84 7.67 6.56
N GLU A 337 6.36 7.99 7.76
CA GLU A 337 6.46 7.08 8.92
C GLU A 337 5.38 5.98 8.92
N GLU A 338 4.35 6.05 8.07
CA GLU A 338 3.25 5.08 8.00
C GLU A 338 3.75 3.64 7.83
N ALA A 339 4.65 3.41 6.89
CA ALA A 339 5.17 2.08 6.62
C ALA A 339 5.95 1.51 7.82
N SER A 340 6.71 2.36 8.52
CA SER A 340 7.48 2.00 9.72
C SER A 340 6.56 1.55 10.85
N ILE A 341 5.49 2.31 11.13
CA ILE A 341 4.53 1.98 12.18
C ILE A 341 3.73 0.72 11.83
N ARG A 342 3.31 0.58 10.56
CA ARG A 342 2.53 -0.57 10.10
C ARG A 342 3.29 -1.89 10.24
N LEU A 343 4.61 -1.89 9.99
CA LEU A 343 5.48 -3.07 10.05
C LEU A 343 6.11 -3.29 11.42
N SER A 344 6.02 -2.31 12.34
CA SER A 344 6.64 -2.41 13.66
C SER A 344 6.02 -3.53 14.50
N ALA A 345 6.90 -4.25 15.23
CA ALA A 345 6.51 -5.19 16.28
C ALA A 345 6.00 -4.47 17.56
N GLN A 346 6.39 -3.21 17.76
CA GLN A 346 5.97 -2.35 18.87
C GLN A 346 5.31 -1.06 18.35
N PRO A 347 4.04 -1.13 17.90
CA PRO A 347 3.39 0.00 17.24
C PRO A 347 3.25 1.24 18.14
N LYS A 348 3.04 1.07 19.46
CA LYS A 348 2.97 2.17 20.44
C LYS A 348 4.24 3.01 20.43
N LEU A 349 5.39 2.36 20.64
CA LEU A 349 6.69 3.03 20.66
C LEU A 349 7.01 3.73 19.33
N ALA A 350 6.71 3.07 18.21
CA ALA A 350 6.90 3.64 16.89
C ALA A 350 6.03 4.90 16.68
N LEU A 351 4.78 4.87 17.17
CA LEU A 351 3.86 6.01 17.14
C LEU A 351 4.38 7.17 18.00
N GLU A 352 4.78 6.92 19.24
CA GLU A 352 5.34 7.93 20.14
C GLU A 352 6.55 8.65 19.50
N ILE A 353 7.49 7.88 18.93
CA ILE A 353 8.67 8.44 18.25
C ILE A 353 8.25 9.30 17.06
N ALA A 354 7.31 8.85 16.25
CA ALA A 354 6.82 9.61 15.10
C ALA A 354 6.17 10.93 15.53
N LEU A 355 5.35 10.92 16.58
CA LEU A 355 4.67 12.11 17.11
C LEU A 355 5.64 13.09 17.78
N ILE A 356 6.67 12.59 18.49
CA ILE A 356 7.75 13.43 19.02
C ILE A 356 8.49 14.14 17.87
N ARG A 357 8.83 13.42 16.80
CA ARG A 357 9.46 14.03 15.61
C ARG A 357 8.58 15.11 14.98
N LEU A 358 7.26 14.86 14.88
CA LEU A 358 6.30 15.85 14.39
C LEU A 358 6.31 17.15 15.20
N SER A 359 6.34 17.03 16.52
CA SER A 359 6.35 18.19 17.41
C SER A 359 7.66 19.01 17.32
N GLN A 360 8.75 18.41 16.82
CA GLN A 360 10.04 19.08 16.61
C GLN A 360 10.13 19.84 15.28
N ILE A 361 9.19 19.65 14.36
CA ILE A 361 9.19 20.37 13.08
C ILE A 361 9.00 21.87 13.34
N LYS A 362 9.92 22.67 12.81
CA LYS A 362 9.79 24.13 12.80
C LYS A 362 9.06 24.55 11.53
N PRO A 363 8.08 25.47 11.62
CA PRO A 363 7.46 26.03 10.41
C PRO A 363 8.55 26.59 9.50
N ALA A 364 8.56 26.21 8.24
CA ALA A 364 9.45 26.83 7.26
C ALA A 364 9.10 28.31 7.14
N LEU A 365 10.06 29.16 7.39
CA LEU A 365 9.89 30.60 7.18
C LEU A 365 9.81 30.83 5.66
N PRO A 366 8.88 31.67 5.17
CA PRO A 366 8.88 32.09 3.78
C PRO A 366 10.24 32.69 3.40
N ILE A 367 10.70 32.39 2.19
CA ILE A 367 12.00 32.85 1.70
C ILE A 367 12.10 34.38 1.77
N ASP A 368 11.00 35.07 1.48
CA ASP A 368 10.92 36.54 1.56
C ASP A 368 11.22 37.07 2.97
N LEU A 369 10.69 36.40 3.98
CA LEU A 369 10.92 36.75 5.40
C LEU A 369 12.36 36.42 5.88
N LEU A 370 12.97 35.39 5.26
CA LEU A 370 14.40 35.09 5.48
C LEU A 370 15.29 36.15 4.83
N ILE A 371 14.95 36.62 3.63
CA ILE A 371 15.63 37.69 2.93
C ILE A 371 15.52 39.00 3.76
N GLU A 372 14.32 39.34 4.21
CA GLU A 372 14.09 40.53 5.06
C GLU A 372 14.91 40.48 6.34
N LYS A 373 14.93 39.35 7.06
CA LYS A 373 15.77 39.18 8.25
C LYS A 373 17.28 39.25 7.95
N LEU A 374 17.70 38.72 6.79
CA LEU A 374 19.10 38.83 6.37
C LEU A 374 19.47 40.27 6.02
N ASP A 375 18.58 41.03 5.39
CA ASP A 375 18.79 42.43 5.08
C ASP A 375 18.81 43.30 6.35
N ASP A 376 17.98 42.99 7.34
CA ASP A 376 18.00 43.66 8.65
C ASP A 376 19.30 43.36 9.41
N LEU A 377 19.72 42.10 9.48
CA LEU A 377 20.99 41.72 10.09
C LEU A 377 22.20 42.40 9.38
N LYS A 378 22.11 42.57 8.05
CA LYS A 378 23.16 43.26 7.28
C LYS A 378 23.20 44.76 7.59
N LYS A 379 22.06 45.41 7.86
CA LYS A 379 22.00 46.80 8.34
C LYS A 379 22.59 46.93 9.73
N ASP A 380 22.22 46.05 10.67
CA ASP A 380 22.75 46.06 12.05
C ASP A 380 24.29 45.89 12.06
N VAL A 381 24.84 45.00 11.21
CA VAL A 381 26.29 44.81 11.06
C VAL A 381 26.95 46.05 10.43
N SER A 382 26.27 46.73 9.49
CA SER A 382 26.82 47.98 8.90
C SER A 382 26.77 49.16 9.87
N GLU A 383 25.79 49.24 10.77
CA GLU A 383 25.73 50.25 11.83
C GLU A 383 26.82 50.03 12.91
N ILE A 384 27.13 48.78 13.27
CA ILE A 384 28.21 48.44 14.21
C ILE A 384 29.61 48.80 13.63
N HIS A 385 29.78 48.77 12.29
CA HIS A 385 31.01 49.19 11.65
C HIS A 385 31.13 50.71 11.48
N ALA A 386 29.99 51.44 11.50
CA ALA A 386 30.02 52.92 11.41
C ALA A 386 30.40 53.59 12.74
N ASP A 387 30.19 52.95 13.89
CA ASP A 387 30.52 53.47 15.21
C ASP A 387 31.99 53.22 15.65
N ASN A 388 32.78 52.52 14.85
CA ASN A 388 34.20 52.23 15.18
C ASN A 388 35.22 53.01 14.36
N GLU A 389 34.83 54.03 13.58
CA GLU A 389 35.77 54.95 12.93
C GLU A 389 35.79 56.28 13.65
N VAL A 390 36.38 56.40 14.86
CA VAL A 390 36.99 57.59 15.37
C VAL A 390 37.95 57.21 16.50
N SER A 391 39.20 56.94 16.18
CA SER A 391 40.38 57.41 16.98
C SER A 391 41.61 57.24 16.11
N GLU A 392 41.95 58.35 15.45
CA GLU A 392 43.31 58.61 14.99
C GLU A 392 44.24 58.67 16.20
N TYR A 393 45.29 57.88 16.20
CA TYR A 393 46.53 58.18 16.86
C TYR A 393 47.69 58.04 15.87
N ASP A 394 48.19 59.20 15.53
CA ASP A 394 49.46 59.44 14.91
C ASP A 394 50.56 58.91 15.82
N ASP A 395 51.52 58.18 15.31
CA ASP A 395 52.93 58.40 15.60
C ASP A 395 53.82 57.41 14.80
N THR A 396 54.69 58.05 14.17
CA THR A 396 55.94 57.78 13.48
C THR A 396 56.87 56.72 14.07
N ILE A 397 57.60 56.07 13.11
CA ILE A 397 59.04 55.72 13.16
C ILE A 397 59.40 54.22 13.36
N ASN A 398 60.12 53.79 12.33
CA ASN A 398 61.27 52.89 12.17
C ASN A 398 61.03 51.36 11.90
N ASN A 399 61.54 51.06 10.72
CA ASN A 399 62.32 49.90 10.28
C ASN A 399 62.77 48.91 11.35
N ASP A 400 62.49 47.69 11.17
CA ASP A 400 63.48 46.67 10.79
C ASP A 400 62.79 45.34 10.52
N GLY A 401 63.31 44.62 9.53
CA GLY A 401 62.74 43.42 8.93
C GLY A 401 62.71 42.23 9.87
N GLU A 402 61.83 41.34 9.50
CA GLU A 402 62.10 39.93 9.29
C GLU A 402 60.80 39.17 8.94
N ASP A 403 60.92 38.27 7.99
CA ASP A 403 59.96 37.37 7.42
C ASP A 403 59.14 36.57 8.45
N LEU A 404 57.85 36.49 8.23
CA LEU A 404 57.10 35.23 8.40
C LEU A 404 55.77 35.26 7.63
N LYS A 405 55.71 34.38 6.67
CA LYS A 405 54.54 34.05 5.83
C LYS A 405 53.37 33.51 6.67
N GLY A 406 52.22 34.07 6.49
CA GLY A 406 50.94 33.50 6.96
C GLY A 406 49.85 33.74 5.93
N VAL A 407 49.45 32.68 5.27
CA VAL A 407 48.52 32.61 4.17
C VAL A 407 47.08 32.80 4.66
N SER A 408 46.36 33.74 4.07
CA SER A 408 44.90 33.82 4.13
C SER A 408 44.34 33.57 2.74
N GLU A 409 43.73 32.40 2.53
CA GLU A 409 43.00 32.10 1.31
C GLU A 409 41.51 32.34 1.52
N LYS A 410 40.96 33.19 0.67
CA LYS A 410 39.54 33.28 0.37
C LYS A 410 39.25 32.37 -0.85
N PRO A 411 38.19 31.58 -0.90
CA PRO A 411 37.81 30.87 -2.13
C PRO A 411 36.98 31.79 -3.04
N ASN A 412 37.50 31.99 -4.23
CA ASN A 412 36.82 32.66 -5.34
C ASN A 412 36.33 31.56 -6.30
N TYR A 413 35.03 31.51 -6.57
CA TYR A 413 34.49 30.71 -7.66
C TYR A 413 34.39 31.53 -8.94
N SER A 414 35.17 31.18 -9.94
CA SER A 414 34.96 31.61 -11.33
C SER A 414 35.10 30.41 -12.26
N TYR A 415 34.07 30.22 -13.12
CA TYR A 415 34.09 29.28 -14.23
C TYR A 415 35.08 29.75 -15.29
N GLY A 416 35.97 28.84 -15.70
CA GLY A 416 36.82 29.02 -16.87
C GLY A 416 37.21 27.66 -17.43
N LEU A 417 36.74 27.38 -18.64
CA LEU A 417 37.20 26.29 -19.49
C LEU A 417 38.63 26.56 -19.96
N ASN A 418 39.53 25.63 -19.74
CA ASN A 418 40.70 25.44 -20.61
C ASN A 418 41.17 23.99 -20.56
N GLU A 419 41.38 23.45 -21.73
CA GLU A 419 41.97 22.17 -22.08
C GLU A 419 43.49 22.18 -21.83
N ASP A 420 44.06 20.98 -21.72
CA ASP A 420 45.47 20.60 -21.68
C ASP A 420 46.18 20.59 -20.34
N SER A 421 46.31 19.35 -19.82
CA SER A 421 47.62 18.77 -19.45
C SER A 421 47.48 17.39 -18.83
N SER A 422 48.44 16.56 -19.15
CA SER A 422 48.72 15.18 -18.82
C SER A 422 48.53 14.74 -17.35
N PRO A 423 48.23 13.45 -17.08
CA PRO A 423 47.83 12.96 -15.76
C PRO A 423 49.02 12.75 -14.82
N PRO A 424 48.85 13.09 -13.53
CA PRO A 424 49.80 12.65 -12.48
C PRO A 424 49.40 11.25 -11.97
N SER A 425 50.38 10.41 -11.84
CA SER A 425 50.36 9.12 -11.17
C SER A 425 50.00 9.27 -9.69
N CYS A 426 48.94 8.56 -9.22
CA CYS A 426 48.58 8.48 -7.82
C CYS A 426 48.11 7.10 -7.41
N ASP A 427 48.88 6.50 -6.52
CA ASP A 427 48.59 5.32 -5.74
C ASP A 427 48.15 5.74 -4.33
N THR A 428 46.85 5.79 -4.04
CA THR A 428 46.29 5.70 -2.68
C THR A 428 44.77 5.42 -2.80
N ASP A 429 44.23 4.56 -1.95
CA ASP A 429 42.83 4.08 -1.93
C ASP A 429 41.80 5.24 -1.80
N ASP A 430 42.12 6.33 -1.10
CA ASP A 430 41.24 7.49 -0.94
C ASP A 430 40.90 8.19 -2.26
N HIS A 431 41.78 8.17 -3.25
CA HIS A 431 41.53 8.76 -4.56
C HIS A 431 40.56 7.92 -5.43
N LEU A 432 40.47 6.62 -5.20
CA LEU A 432 39.57 5.72 -5.92
C LEU A 432 38.13 5.91 -5.46
N GLU A 433 37.89 6.13 -4.17
CA GLU A 433 36.54 6.40 -3.64
C GLU A 433 35.98 7.72 -4.15
N ILE A 434 36.75 8.79 -4.13
CA ILE A 434 36.35 10.11 -4.66
C ILE A 434 36.04 10.03 -6.17
N THR A 435 36.81 9.23 -6.92
CA THR A 435 36.59 9.04 -8.35
C THR A 435 35.35 8.20 -8.61
N TRP A 436 35.05 7.21 -7.76
CA TRP A 436 33.87 6.38 -7.85
C TRP A 436 32.59 7.18 -7.60
N GLU A 437 32.58 8.06 -6.62
CA GLU A 437 31.45 8.97 -6.35
C GLU A 437 31.15 9.89 -7.55
N LYS A 438 32.16 10.43 -8.20
CA LYS A 438 32.01 11.24 -9.43
C LYS A 438 31.43 10.41 -10.59
N ILE A 439 31.83 9.16 -10.73
CA ILE A 439 31.29 8.24 -11.74
C ILE A 439 29.82 7.95 -11.45
N LEU A 440 29.45 7.71 -10.20
CA LEU A 440 28.06 7.49 -9.77
C LEU A 440 27.19 8.73 -9.99
N ASP A 441 27.68 9.94 -9.75
CA ASP A 441 26.95 11.18 -10.02
C ASP A 441 26.67 11.38 -11.51
N ILE A 442 27.64 11.09 -12.38
CA ILE A 442 27.44 11.13 -13.84
C ILE A 442 26.45 10.07 -14.32
N LEU A 443 26.50 8.87 -13.73
CA LEU A 443 25.57 7.77 -14.02
C LEU A 443 24.16 8.09 -13.54
N SER A 444 24.01 8.72 -12.37
CA SER A 444 22.69 9.08 -11.83
C SER A 444 21.95 10.07 -12.74
N LYS A 445 22.68 11.01 -13.34
CA LYS A 445 22.12 12.01 -14.28
C LYS A 445 21.73 11.42 -15.63
N LYS A 446 22.44 10.38 -16.12
CA LYS A 446 22.22 9.83 -17.47
C LYS A 446 21.49 8.49 -17.49
N HIS A 447 21.70 7.65 -16.48
CA HIS A 447 21.16 6.28 -16.36
C HIS A 447 20.78 5.98 -14.91
N PRO A 448 19.68 6.54 -14.35
CA PRO A 448 19.32 6.43 -12.92
C PRO A 448 19.19 4.99 -12.42
N SER A 449 18.62 4.09 -13.24
CA SER A 449 18.46 2.68 -12.89
C SER A 449 19.78 1.92 -12.76
N LEU A 450 20.79 2.30 -13.55
CA LEU A 450 22.14 1.73 -13.47
C LEU A 450 22.90 2.27 -12.26
N ALA A 451 22.76 3.55 -11.97
CA ALA A 451 23.36 4.19 -10.80
C ALA A 451 22.84 3.58 -9.49
N ALA A 452 21.53 3.30 -9.38
CA ALA A 452 20.94 2.65 -8.21
C ALA A 452 21.50 1.25 -7.95
N ASN A 453 21.78 0.46 -9.01
CA ASN A 453 22.38 -0.86 -8.88
C ASN A 453 23.88 -0.82 -8.56
N LEU A 454 24.57 0.27 -8.90
CA LEU A 454 26.00 0.48 -8.62
C LEU A 454 26.25 1.21 -7.27
N ALA A 455 25.24 1.79 -6.66
CA ALA A 455 25.35 2.51 -5.38
C ALA A 455 25.92 1.63 -4.23
N ASN A 456 25.62 0.32 -4.29
CA ASN A 456 26.12 -0.65 -3.30
C ASN A 456 27.35 -1.44 -3.81
N CYS A 457 28.12 -0.90 -4.75
CA CYS A 457 29.30 -1.54 -5.31
C CYS A 457 30.55 -0.75 -4.92
N SER A 458 31.66 -1.43 -4.76
CA SER A 458 32.98 -0.82 -4.53
C SER A 458 33.91 -1.03 -5.73
N LEU A 459 34.75 -0.02 -6.00
CA LEU A 459 35.73 -0.04 -7.07
C LEU A 459 37.09 -0.45 -6.50
N LYS A 460 37.76 -1.46 -7.14
CA LYS A 460 39.13 -1.86 -6.83
C LYS A 460 40.00 -1.81 -8.07
N LYS A 461 41.18 -1.23 -7.94
CA LYS A 461 42.20 -1.22 -8.99
C LYS A 461 43.17 -2.40 -8.76
N LEU A 462 43.16 -3.38 -9.68
CA LEU A 462 44.00 -4.58 -9.57
C LEU A 462 45.38 -4.40 -10.22
N ALA A 463 45.49 -3.52 -11.25
CA ALA A 463 46.73 -3.19 -11.97
C ALA A 463 46.51 -1.91 -12.79
N GLU A 464 47.56 -1.33 -13.39
CA GLU A 464 47.48 -0.05 -14.12
C GLU A 464 46.38 0.02 -15.19
N GLN A 465 45.90 -1.13 -15.71
CA GLN A 465 44.86 -1.19 -16.76
C GLN A 465 43.66 -2.08 -16.41
N ASN A 466 43.60 -2.66 -15.21
CA ASN A 466 42.52 -3.58 -14.81
C ASN A 466 41.75 -3.01 -13.60
N ILE A 467 40.47 -2.75 -13.81
CA ILE A 467 39.54 -2.25 -12.78
C ILE A 467 38.50 -3.31 -12.50
N GLU A 468 38.27 -3.58 -11.23
CA GLU A 468 37.29 -4.55 -10.76
C GLU A 468 36.19 -3.81 -9.97
N ILE A 469 34.92 -4.08 -10.33
CA ILE A 469 33.75 -3.64 -9.57
C ILE A 469 33.29 -4.81 -8.73
N GLU A 470 33.38 -4.69 -7.41
CA GLU A 470 32.83 -5.64 -6.47
C GLU A 470 31.36 -5.28 -6.18
N VAL A 471 30.47 -6.21 -6.50
CA VAL A 471 29.02 -6.04 -6.33
C VAL A 471 28.58 -6.68 -5.02
N HIS A 472 27.97 -5.88 -4.14
CA HIS A 472 27.28 -6.36 -2.95
C HIS A 472 25.80 -6.54 -3.28
N GLY A 473 25.29 -7.79 -3.38
CA GLY A 473 23.87 -8.01 -3.63
C GLY A 473 23.53 -9.38 -4.23
N ASN A 474 22.25 -9.56 -4.55
CA ASN A 474 21.70 -10.81 -5.09
C ASN A 474 22.17 -11.09 -6.52
N ASP A 475 22.15 -12.36 -6.93
CA ASP A 475 22.50 -12.83 -8.30
C ASP A 475 21.77 -12.06 -9.42
N TYR A 476 20.61 -11.53 -9.15
CA TYR A 476 19.84 -10.71 -10.09
C TYR A 476 20.58 -9.40 -10.45
N ASN A 477 21.12 -8.68 -9.45
CA ASN A 477 21.87 -7.44 -9.66
C ASN A 477 23.15 -7.68 -10.44
N ILE A 478 23.85 -8.78 -10.15
CA ILE A 478 25.07 -9.16 -10.84
C ILE A 478 24.77 -9.47 -12.32
N ASN A 479 23.72 -10.23 -12.60
CA ASN A 479 23.30 -10.55 -13.96
C ASN A 479 22.83 -9.34 -14.76
N MET A 480 22.19 -8.36 -14.08
CA MET A 480 21.80 -7.09 -14.70
C MET A 480 23.02 -6.26 -15.09
N LEU A 481 24.03 -6.16 -14.21
CA LEU A 481 25.25 -5.39 -14.47
C LEU A 481 26.14 -6.04 -15.55
N LYS A 482 26.15 -7.37 -15.64
CA LYS A 482 26.92 -8.14 -16.65
C LYS A 482 26.32 -8.12 -18.06
N ARG A 483 25.15 -7.54 -18.30
CA ARG A 483 24.59 -7.42 -19.65
C ARG A 483 25.49 -6.54 -20.52
N ASP A 484 25.76 -6.95 -21.75
CA ASP A 484 26.69 -6.28 -22.68
C ASP A 484 26.41 -4.79 -22.86
N LYS A 485 25.12 -4.39 -22.92
CA LYS A 485 24.71 -2.98 -23.02
C LYS A 485 25.14 -2.17 -21.79
N ASN A 486 24.99 -2.74 -20.59
CA ASN A 486 25.30 -2.07 -19.34
C ASN A 486 26.81 -1.99 -19.11
N VAL A 487 27.53 -3.07 -19.40
CA VAL A 487 28.99 -3.10 -19.36
C VAL A 487 29.58 -2.07 -20.32
N ALA A 488 29.05 -1.92 -21.52
CA ALA A 488 29.51 -0.92 -22.49
C ALA A 488 29.31 0.52 -22.00
N ILE A 489 28.17 0.82 -21.35
CA ILE A 489 27.90 2.13 -20.75
C ILE A 489 28.86 2.43 -19.60
N ILE A 490 29.03 1.48 -18.68
CA ILE A 490 29.94 1.62 -17.53
C ILE A 490 31.38 1.82 -18.04
N LYS A 491 31.82 0.99 -18.98
CA LYS A 491 33.16 1.10 -19.59
C LYS A 491 33.39 2.46 -20.25
N LYS A 492 32.40 2.98 -20.98
CA LYS A 492 32.49 4.31 -21.64
C LYS A 492 32.60 5.47 -20.66
N ILE A 493 32.00 5.34 -19.48
CA ILE A 493 32.09 6.40 -18.46
C ILE A 493 33.40 6.26 -17.67
N CYS A 494 33.77 5.05 -17.29
CA CYS A 494 35.02 4.78 -16.59
C CYS A 494 36.26 5.11 -17.45
N SER A 495 36.21 4.93 -18.78
CA SER A 495 37.31 5.27 -19.68
C SER A 495 37.66 6.76 -19.67
N LYS A 496 36.73 7.65 -19.31
CA LYS A 496 36.99 9.08 -19.16
C LYS A 496 37.87 9.43 -17.95
N PHE A 497 37.89 8.57 -16.93
CA PHE A 497 38.63 8.77 -15.69
C PHE A 497 39.93 7.94 -15.62
N PHE A 498 39.92 6.77 -16.27
CA PHE A 498 41.02 5.78 -16.15
C PHE A 498 41.72 5.48 -17.48
N GLY A 499 41.32 6.13 -18.59
CA GLY A 499 41.92 5.97 -19.93
C GLY A 499 41.27 4.91 -20.80
N GLU A 500 41.50 4.99 -22.12
CA GLU A 500 40.79 4.15 -23.13
C GLU A 500 41.15 2.66 -23.14
N LYS A 501 42.31 2.27 -22.60
CA LYS A 501 42.81 0.88 -22.63
C LYS A 501 42.50 0.08 -21.37
N MET A 502 41.46 0.41 -20.63
CA MET A 502 41.11 -0.28 -19.39
C MET A 502 40.25 -1.53 -19.65
N ASN A 503 40.51 -2.57 -18.88
CA ASN A 503 39.69 -3.75 -18.78
C ASN A 503 38.81 -3.68 -17.52
N LEU A 504 37.51 -3.80 -17.70
CA LEU A 504 36.53 -3.77 -16.62
C LEU A 504 36.05 -5.19 -16.32
N THR A 505 36.21 -5.63 -15.07
CA THR A 505 35.69 -6.91 -14.59
C THR A 505 34.66 -6.67 -13.47
N ILE A 506 33.56 -7.40 -13.51
CA ILE A 506 32.48 -7.32 -12.48
C ILE A 506 32.46 -8.66 -11.74
N LYS A 507 32.77 -8.62 -10.44
CA LYS A 507 32.73 -9.79 -9.56
C LYS A 507 31.77 -9.62 -8.42
N ALA A 508 31.17 -10.73 -7.98
CA ALA A 508 30.47 -10.76 -6.70
C ALA A 508 31.51 -10.73 -5.58
N LYS A 509 31.28 -9.91 -4.56
CA LYS A 509 32.02 -10.01 -3.31
C LYS A 509 31.60 -11.35 -2.68
N ASN A 510 32.46 -12.35 -2.77
CA ASN A 510 32.29 -13.58 -2.00
C ASN A 510 32.45 -13.18 -0.52
N GLU A 511 31.34 -13.18 0.25
CA GLU A 511 31.46 -13.39 1.68
C GLU A 511 32.30 -14.67 1.87
N PRO A 512 33.23 -14.70 2.84
CA PRO A 512 34.05 -15.91 3.06
C PRO A 512 33.08 -17.07 3.24
N LYS A 513 33.13 -18.04 2.37
CA LYS A 513 32.42 -19.32 2.51
C LYS A 513 32.90 -19.89 3.84
N THR A 514 32.07 -19.71 4.89
CA THR A 514 32.12 -20.59 6.03
C THR A 514 31.95 -22.02 5.48
N ASP A 515 32.94 -22.83 5.72
CA ASP A 515 33.10 -24.18 5.19
C ASP A 515 31.76 -24.93 5.16
N GLY A 516 31.39 -25.39 3.96
CA GLY A 516 30.18 -26.18 3.75
C GLY A 516 30.14 -27.51 4.52
N ASN A 517 31.25 -27.91 5.16
CA ASN A 517 31.35 -29.07 6.04
C ASN A 517 30.80 -28.82 7.45
N GLN A 518 30.95 -27.62 8.02
CA GLN A 518 30.42 -27.33 9.35
C GLN A 518 28.87 -27.20 9.36
N ASN A 519 28.28 -26.70 8.31
CA ASN A 519 26.81 -26.60 8.21
C ASN A 519 26.14 -27.97 8.00
N ASN A 520 26.78 -28.89 7.30
CA ASN A 520 26.27 -30.26 7.15
C ASN A 520 26.40 -31.06 8.47
N ASP A 521 27.48 -30.88 9.21
CA ASP A 521 27.67 -31.52 10.52
C ASP A 521 26.66 -30.97 11.56
N LEU A 522 26.37 -29.68 11.54
CA LEU A 522 25.36 -29.07 12.43
C LEU A 522 23.95 -29.53 12.05
N LYS A 523 23.62 -29.65 10.77
CA LYS A 523 22.33 -30.19 10.31
C LYS A 523 22.17 -31.67 10.70
N GLN A 524 23.21 -32.49 10.57
CA GLN A 524 23.18 -33.87 11.02
C GLN A 524 23.06 -34.01 12.54
N LYS A 525 23.76 -33.19 13.31
CA LYS A 525 23.61 -33.14 14.78
C LYS A 525 22.23 -32.70 15.21
N ALA A 526 21.60 -31.73 14.52
CA ALA A 526 20.23 -31.32 14.81
C ALA A 526 19.22 -32.42 14.49
N LEU A 527 19.39 -33.17 13.40
CA LEU A 527 18.52 -34.29 13.02
C LEU A 527 18.65 -35.48 13.95
N SER A 528 19.84 -35.72 14.54
CA SER A 528 20.11 -36.80 15.49
C SER A 528 19.83 -36.41 16.95
N HIS A 529 19.30 -35.19 17.21
CA HIS A 529 18.98 -34.77 18.56
C HIS A 529 17.79 -35.57 19.11
N PRO A 530 17.84 -36.10 20.36
CA PRO A 530 16.79 -36.95 20.92
C PRO A 530 15.39 -36.34 20.82
N LEU A 531 15.24 -35.04 21.08
CA LEU A 531 13.95 -34.33 20.96
C LEU A 531 13.38 -34.34 19.56
N VAL A 532 14.22 -34.32 18.51
CA VAL A 532 13.77 -34.34 17.12
C VAL A 532 13.35 -35.76 16.72
N THR A 533 14.10 -36.77 17.13
CA THR A 533 13.76 -38.19 16.91
C THR A 533 12.48 -38.58 17.62
N ASP A 534 12.29 -38.19 18.87
CA ASP A 534 11.07 -38.46 19.64
C ASP A 534 9.85 -37.75 19.01
N THR A 535 10.05 -36.52 18.52
CA THR A 535 8.98 -35.79 17.83
C THR A 535 8.57 -36.46 16.51
N ILE A 536 9.53 -36.96 15.73
CA ILE A 536 9.26 -37.70 14.50
C ILE A 536 8.48 -38.99 14.80
N GLU A 537 8.81 -39.72 15.86
CA GLU A 537 8.12 -40.94 16.29
C GLU A 537 6.72 -40.65 16.81
N ILE A 538 6.53 -39.64 17.67
CA ILE A 538 5.23 -39.31 18.27
C ILE A 538 4.23 -38.83 17.20
N PHE A 539 4.69 -37.97 16.25
CA PHE A 539 3.80 -37.38 15.24
C PHE A 539 3.81 -38.10 13.89
N ASN A 540 4.56 -39.20 13.76
CA ASN A 540 4.77 -39.95 12.53
C ASN A 540 5.11 -39.01 11.33
N GLY A 541 5.90 -37.97 11.60
CA GLY A 541 6.21 -36.88 10.70
C GLY A 541 7.54 -37.09 9.95
N LYS A 542 7.84 -36.19 8.99
CA LYS A 542 9.12 -36.16 8.28
C LYS A 542 9.67 -34.74 8.32
N VAL A 543 10.96 -34.60 8.66
CA VAL A 543 11.64 -33.31 8.62
C VAL A 543 11.82 -32.88 7.16
N VAL A 544 11.28 -31.70 6.80
CA VAL A 544 11.32 -31.16 5.44
C VAL A 544 12.56 -30.30 5.22
N ASP A 545 12.95 -29.48 6.19
CA ASP A 545 14.17 -28.66 6.14
C ASP A 545 14.62 -28.24 7.54
N VAL A 546 15.95 -27.99 7.72
CA VAL A 546 16.56 -27.50 8.96
C VAL A 546 17.26 -26.18 8.67
N LYS A 547 16.76 -25.08 9.25
CA LYS A 547 17.42 -23.77 9.23
C LYS A 547 18.17 -23.54 10.53
N ILE A 548 19.45 -23.25 10.43
CA ILE A 548 20.30 -22.85 11.55
C ILE A 548 20.21 -21.31 11.61
N MET A 549 19.71 -20.78 12.73
CA MET A 549 19.64 -19.32 12.99
C MET A 549 20.93 -18.85 13.65
#